data_abcbbc7228e50110e5b7bbf6a8aae964
#
_entry.id   abcbbc7228e50110e5b7bbf6a8aae964
#
_cell.length_a   1.000
_cell.length_b   1.000
_cell.length_c   1.000
_cell.angle_alpha   90.00
_cell.angle_beta   90.00
_cell.angle_gamma   90.00
#
_symmetry.space_group_name_H-M   'P 1'
#
loop_
_entity.id
_entity.type
_entity.pdbx_description
1 polymer ?
#
loop_
_entity_poly.entity_id
_entity_poly.type
_entity_poly.pdbx_seq_one_letter_code
_entity_poly.pdbx_strand_id
1 'polypeptide(L)'
;MNIDLIKGICPIVAAPFAADESVDYDSLRNLLATLAKGGCHALTLFGIAGEYYKLDETEQREMMRVTIEEAHRHNIPVIVSNTRHSTANAIAFAKEIEKAGADCMMFLPPFFLKPGADLIYQHALAVSKSVPNMPVMMQYAPEQTGVAIAPGVFAKLTEEAPNVIYYKIECKPAGKYISNLVGLLGDKIRVFAGNAGYQMLETFDRGAVGAMPGCSMFDLYLDIYDKYFAGDRKGAIEAHNFILPILNHIRQNVEEIIYFEKKILKKRGIIATDVCRRPTFSVDDEFERLFEEYYALTSPRFRNV
;
A
#
# COMPACT_ATOMS: atom_id res chain seq x y z
N MET A 1 5.50 -12.45 -18.08
CA MET A 1 5.63 -11.59 -16.88
C MET A 1 6.19 -12.40 -15.72
N ASN A 2 7.09 -11.83 -14.92
CA ASN A 2 7.58 -12.50 -13.70
C ASN A 2 6.60 -12.25 -12.56
N ILE A 3 5.79 -13.23 -12.22
CA ILE A 3 4.76 -13.12 -11.16
C ILE A 3 5.37 -13.03 -9.75
N ASP A 4 6.61 -13.45 -9.57
CA ASP A 4 7.30 -13.42 -8.28
C ASP A 4 8.20 -12.18 -8.11
N LEU A 5 8.09 -11.21 -9.04
CA LEU A 5 8.82 -9.94 -8.96
C LEU A 5 8.45 -9.15 -7.69
N ILE A 6 7.17 -9.15 -7.34
CA ILE A 6 6.66 -8.43 -6.15
C ILE A 6 6.14 -9.45 -5.14
N LYS A 7 6.69 -9.41 -3.94
CA LYS A 7 6.30 -10.22 -2.78
C LYS A 7 6.72 -9.51 -1.48
N GLY A 8 6.34 -10.06 -0.35
CA GLY A 8 6.82 -9.59 0.97
C GLY A 8 6.18 -8.27 1.40
N ILE A 9 6.93 -7.46 2.10
CA ILE A 9 6.45 -6.19 2.66
C ILE A 9 6.69 -5.07 1.66
N CYS A 10 5.58 -4.48 1.18
CA CYS A 10 5.54 -3.44 0.16
C CYS A 10 4.84 -2.18 0.73
N PRO A 11 5.51 -1.39 1.59
CA PRO A 11 4.86 -0.30 2.32
C PRO A 11 4.34 0.80 1.40
N ILE A 12 3.28 1.48 1.88
CA ILE A 12 2.73 2.67 1.24
C ILE A 12 3.63 3.86 1.60
N VAL A 13 4.27 4.44 0.61
CA VAL A 13 5.14 5.62 0.78
C VAL A 13 4.29 6.83 1.14
N ALA A 14 4.57 7.47 2.28
CA ALA A 14 3.97 8.72 2.67
C ALA A 14 4.48 9.87 1.77
N ALA A 15 3.64 10.86 1.50
CA ALA A 15 4.06 12.10 0.85
C ALA A 15 4.60 13.08 1.91
N PRO A 16 5.91 13.31 2.05
CA PRO A 16 6.44 14.30 2.99
C PRO A 16 6.14 15.72 2.49
N PHE A 17 5.76 16.59 3.41
CA PHE A 17 5.56 18.01 3.11
C PHE A 17 6.45 18.89 3.98
N ALA A 18 6.89 20.01 3.45
CA ALA A 18 7.53 21.09 4.22
C ALA A 18 6.49 21.87 5.05
N ALA A 19 6.95 22.81 5.86
CA ALA A 19 6.08 23.61 6.74
C ALA A 19 5.06 24.47 5.96
N ASP A 20 5.36 24.82 4.71
CA ASP A 20 4.48 25.57 3.80
C ASP A 20 3.54 24.66 2.97
N GLU A 21 3.48 23.37 3.30
CA GLU A 21 2.72 22.33 2.62
C GLU A 21 3.22 21.99 1.20
N SER A 22 4.38 22.49 0.74
CA SER A 22 5.03 22.01 -0.49
C SER A 22 5.58 20.59 -0.29
N VAL A 23 5.75 19.83 -1.38
CA VAL A 23 6.34 18.47 -1.30
C VAL A 23 7.82 18.59 -0.93
N ASP A 24 8.22 17.90 0.14
CA ASP A 24 9.62 17.80 0.59
C ASP A 24 10.31 16.61 -0.09
N TYR A 25 10.93 16.87 -1.23
CA TYR A 25 11.63 15.83 -2.00
C TYR A 25 12.89 15.29 -1.33
N ASP A 26 13.54 16.05 -0.46
CA ASP A 26 14.72 15.57 0.30
C ASP A 26 14.30 14.55 1.35
N SER A 27 13.24 14.85 2.10
CA SER A 27 12.60 13.86 3.00
C SER A 27 12.06 12.66 2.25
N LEU A 28 11.51 12.84 1.05
CA LEU A 28 11.05 11.71 0.21
C LEU A 28 12.23 10.78 -0.14
N ARG A 29 13.35 11.32 -0.64
CA ARG A 29 14.54 10.52 -0.98
C ARG A 29 15.09 9.79 0.25
N ASN A 30 15.16 10.46 1.40
CA ASN A 30 15.62 9.83 2.64
C ASN A 30 14.69 8.70 3.09
N LEU A 31 13.37 8.90 2.98
CA LEU A 31 12.37 7.86 3.28
C LEU A 31 12.55 6.64 2.36
N LEU A 32 12.66 6.85 1.06
CA LEU A 32 12.84 5.79 0.08
C LEU A 32 14.12 4.99 0.32
N ALA A 33 15.24 5.70 0.55
CA ALA A 33 16.53 5.08 0.88
C ALA A 33 16.47 4.29 2.20
N THR A 34 15.76 4.81 3.21
CA THR A 34 15.56 4.14 4.50
C THR A 34 14.76 2.84 4.34
N LEU A 35 13.65 2.88 3.61
CA LEU A 35 12.84 1.68 3.33
C LEU A 35 13.64 0.62 2.56
N ALA A 36 14.43 1.06 1.59
CA ALA A 36 15.28 0.21 0.79
C ALA A 36 16.36 -0.48 1.63
N LYS A 37 17.15 0.29 2.38
CA LYS A 37 18.19 -0.23 3.29
C LYS A 37 17.60 -1.09 4.41
N GLY A 38 16.39 -0.78 4.84
CA GLY A 38 15.66 -1.54 5.84
C GLY A 38 15.19 -2.90 5.38
N GLY A 39 15.25 -3.21 4.07
CA GLY A 39 14.92 -4.50 3.50
C GLY A 39 13.48 -4.65 3.02
N CYS A 40 12.76 -3.55 2.75
CA CYS A 40 11.46 -3.63 2.10
C CYS A 40 11.58 -4.29 0.71
N HIS A 41 10.57 -5.07 0.34
CA HIS A 41 10.63 -5.89 -0.87
C HIS A 41 10.15 -5.14 -2.13
N ALA A 42 9.29 -4.15 -1.98
CA ALA A 42 8.87 -3.20 -3.00
C ALA A 42 8.36 -1.93 -2.33
N LEU A 43 8.21 -0.83 -3.08
CA LEU A 43 7.65 0.42 -2.58
C LEU A 43 6.35 0.73 -3.31
N THR A 44 5.33 1.19 -2.58
CA THR A 44 4.01 1.50 -3.15
C THR A 44 3.75 3.00 -3.09
N LEU A 45 3.70 3.64 -4.24
CA LEU A 45 3.41 5.06 -4.36
C LEU A 45 1.90 5.30 -4.64
N PHE A 46 1.37 6.38 -4.12
CA PHE A 46 -0.03 6.81 -4.27
C PHE A 46 -1.07 5.82 -3.73
N GLY A 47 -0.69 5.00 -2.75
CA GLY A 47 -1.69 4.29 -1.95
C GLY A 47 -2.54 5.28 -1.13
N ILE A 48 -3.72 4.84 -0.65
CA ILE A 48 -4.67 5.72 0.06
C ILE A 48 -4.00 6.42 1.24
N ALA A 49 -3.22 5.70 2.04
CA ALA A 49 -2.48 6.27 3.17
C ALA A 49 -1.25 7.12 2.78
N GLY A 50 -1.00 7.33 1.50
CA GLY A 50 0.08 8.18 0.97
C GLY A 50 -0.35 9.61 0.61
N GLU A 51 -1.58 10.04 0.98
CA GLU A 51 -2.12 11.38 0.70
C GLU A 51 -2.19 11.79 -0.79
N TYR A 52 -2.22 10.81 -1.72
CA TYR A 52 -2.16 11.08 -3.16
C TYR A 52 -3.25 12.06 -3.66
N TYR A 53 -4.42 12.04 -3.02
CA TYR A 53 -5.58 12.86 -3.39
C TYR A 53 -5.43 14.34 -3.02
N LYS A 54 -4.37 14.70 -2.28
CA LYS A 54 -4.00 16.07 -1.93
C LYS A 54 -2.85 16.59 -2.79
N LEU A 55 -2.33 15.80 -3.73
CA LEU A 55 -1.27 16.19 -4.66
C LEU A 55 -1.88 16.65 -5.99
N ASP A 56 -1.34 17.72 -6.56
CA ASP A 56 -1.66 18.09 -7.93
C ASP A 56 -0.97 17.16 -8.95
N GLU A 57 -1.31 17.28 -10.22
CA GLU A 57 -0.77 16.40 -11.26
C GLU A 57 0.74 16.58 -11.48
N THR A 58 1.27 17.80 -11.28
CA THR A 58 2.70 18.08 -11.43
C THR A 58 3.48 17.43 -10.30
N GLU A 59 2.98 17.55 -9.07
CA GLU A 59 3.55 16.91 -7.90
C GLU A 59 3.50 15.38 -8.00
N GLN A 60 2.38 14.82 -8.49
CA GLN A 60 2.28 13.38 -8.72
C GLN A 60 3.33 12.88 -9.73
N ARG A 61 3.52 13.58 -10.85
CA ARG A 61 4.52 13.19 -11.84
C ARG A 61 5.94 13.28 -11.29
N GLU A 62 6.26 14.36 -10.56
CA GLU A 62 7.60 14.53 -9.98
C GLU A 62 7.86 13.52 -8.84
N MET A 63 6.89 13.29 -7.95
CA MET A 63 7.03 12.24 -6.92
C MET A 63 7.21 10.85 -7.54
N MET A 64 6.47 10.53 -8.62
CA MET A 64 6.61 9.27 -9.34
C MET A 64 8.03 9.13 -9.92
N ARG A 65 8.54 10.17 -10.58
CA ARG A 65 9.91 10.19 -11.13
C ARG A 65 10.95 9.96 -10.04
N VAL A 66 10.88 10.75 -8.96
CA VAL A 66 11.83 10.66 -7.83
C VAL A 66 11.77 9.29 -7.17
N THR A 67 10.56 8.74 -6.98
CA THR A 67 10.39 7.43 -6.32
C THR A 67 10.98 6.30 -7.18
N ILE A 68 10.70 6.27 -8.48
CA ILE A 68 11.22 5.24 -9.38
C ILE A 68 12.76 5.33 -9.47
N GLU A 69 13.30 6.53 -9.68
CA GLU A 69 14.75 6.73 -9.75
C GLU A 69 15.45 6.27 -8.47
N GLU A 70 14.96 6.65 -7.31
CA GLU A 70 15.59 6.32 -6.03
C GLU A 70 15.44 4.82 -5.70
N ALA A 71 14.27 4.24 -5.86
CA ALA A 71 14.04 2.82 -5.62
C ALA A 71 14.89 1.93 -6.53
N HIS A 72 14.99 2.26 -7.81
CA HIS A 72 15.78 1.49 -8.77
C HIS A 72 17.29 1.60 -8.52
N ARG A 73 17.81 2.70 -7.96
CA ARG A 73 19.20 2.79 -7.46
C ARG A 73 19.50 1.73 -6.39
N HIS A 74 18.48 1.33 -5.65
CA HIS A 74 18.55 0.30 -4.61
C HIS A 74 18.08 -1.09 -5.08
N ASN A 75 17.75 -1.25 -6.37
CA ASN A 75 17.20 -2.48 -6.96
C ASN A 75 15.87 -2.93 -6.32
N ILE A 76 15.02 -1.99 -5.92
CA ILE A 76 13.72 -2.27 -5.33
C ILE A 76 12.60 -1.94 -6.32
N PRO A 77 11.65 -2.87 -6.57
CA PRO A 77 10.52 -2.62 -7.44
C PRO A 77 9.58 -1.54 -6.91
N VAL A 78 8.96 -0.79 -7.84
CA VAL A 78 8.00 0.27 -7.54
C VAL A 78 6.61 -0.09 -8.08
N ILE A 79 5.63 -0.04 -7.19
CA ILE A 79 4.21 -0.15 -7.49
C ILE A 79 3.63 1.27 -7.49
N VAL A 80 3.03 1.71 -8.59
CA VAL A 80 2.38 3.03 -8.67
C VAL A 80 0.86 2.86 -8.76
N SER A 81 0.11 3.53 -7.87
CA SER A 81 -1.35 3.46 -7.88
C SER A 81 -1.97 4.39 -8.92
N ASN A 82 -2.87 3.84 -9.70
CA ASN A 82 -3.77 4.58 -10.60
C ASN A 82 -5.16 4.63 -9.97
N THR A 83 -5.59 5.83 -9.62
CA THR A 83 -6.84 6.09 -8.89
C THR A 83 -7.78 7.01 -9.67
N ARG A 84 -7.58 7.13 -10.99
CA ARG A 84 -8.38 8.00 -11.85
C ARG A 84 -9.80 7.47 -12.03
N HIS A 85 -10.80 8.39 -11.93
CA HIS A 85 -12.22 8.02 -11.93
C HIS A 85 -12.83 7.80 -13.32
N SER A 86 -12.25 8.34 -14.40
CA SER A 86 -12.71 8.10 -15.77
C SER A 86 -11.80 7.11 -16.49
N THR A 87 -12.37 6.24 -17.33
CA THR A 87 -11.61 5.26 -18.10
C THR A 87 -10.54 5.92 -18.99
N ALA A 88 -10.89 7.02 -19.63
CA ALA A 88 -9.95 7.74 -20.49
C ALA A 88 -8.73 8.27 -19.71
N ASN A 89 -8.96 8.92 -18.55
CA ASN A 89 -7.88 9.44 -17.72
C ASN A 89 -7.08 8.31 -17.07
N ALA A 90 -7.73 7.19 -16.69
CA ALA A 90 -7.04 6.03 -16.14
C ALA A 90 -6.13 5.36 -17.17
N ILE A 91 -6.56 5.26 -18.44
CA ILE A 91 -5.74 4.78 -19.56
C ILE A 91 -4.56 5.72 -19.82
N ALA A 92 -4.79 7.02 -19.86
CA ALA A 92 -3.73 8.00 -20.06
C ALA A 92 -2.67 7.90 -18.97
N PHE A 93 -3.10 7.85 -17.70
CA PHE A 93 -2.19 7.73 -16.55
C PHE A 93 -1.50 6.36 -16.48
N ALA A 94 -2.17 5.28 -16.85
CA ALA A 94 -1.54 3.94 -16.95
C ALA A 94 -0.34 3.95 -17.92
N LYS A 95 -0.47 4.61 -19.09
CA LYS A 95 0.62 4.77 -20.04
C LYS A 95 1.74 5.69 -19.52
N GLU A 96 1.39 6.72 -18.74
CA GLU A 96 2.41 7.55 -18.06
C GLU A 96 3.21 6.73 -17.05
N ILE A 97 2.54 5.89 -16.23
CA ILE A 97 3.17 4.98 -15.26
C ILE A 97 4.11 3.99 -15.97
N GLU A 98 3.63 3.34 -17.05
CA GLU A 98 4.45 2.43 -17.86
C GLU A 98 5.69 3.13 -18.45
N LYS A 99 5.49 4.31 -19.03
CA LYS A 99 6.58 5.12 -19.61
C LYS A 99 7.59 5.59 -18.57
N ALA A 100 7.14 5.87 -17.34
CA ALA A 100 8.03 6.26 -16.24
C ALA A 100 8.89 5.09 -15.73
N GLY A 101 8.59 3.86 -16.12
CA GLY A 101 9.35 2.67 -15.76
C GLY A 101 8.95 2.03 -14.43
N ALA A 102 7.73 2.24 -13.96
CA ALA A 102 7.23 1.52 -12.79
C ALA A 102 7.13 0.01 -13.08
N ASP A 103 7.35 -0.81 -12.07
CA ASP A 103 7.37 -2.28 -12.19
C ASP A 103 5.98 -2.90 -12.13
N CYS A 104 5.03 -2.19 -11.54
CA CYS A 104 3.63 -2.60 -11.43
C CYS A 104 2.72 -1.39 -11.31
N MET A 105 1.56 -1.44 -11.93
CA MET A 105 0.49 -0.51 -11.67
C MET A 105 -0.51 -1.12 -10.69
N MET A 106 -0.72 -0.51 -9.52
CA MET A 106 -1.86 -0.83 -8.67
C MET A 106 -3.07 -0.03 -9.11
N PHE A 107 -4.23 -0.67 -9.17
CA PHE A 107 -5.43 -0.04 -9.67
C PHE A 107 -6.53 -0.06 -8.61
N LEU A 108 -6.93 1.13 -8.13
CA LEU A 108 -8.09 1.30 -7.27
C LEU A 108 -9.30 1.67 -8.14
N PRO A 109 -10.39 0.89 -8.12
CA PRO A 109 -11.59 1.21 -8.88
C PRO A 109 -12.19 2.57 -8.52
N PRO A 110 -12.89 3.23 -9.46
CA PRO A 110 -13.62 4.46 -9.18
C PRO A 110 -14.60 4.27 -8.01
N PHE A 111 -14.64 5.23 -7.09
CA PHE A 111 -15.42 5.11 -5.86
C PHE A 111 -16.35 6.31 -5.57
N PHE A 112 -16.11 7.47 -6.15
CA PHE A 112 -16.87 8.69 -5.83
C PHE A 112 -18.38 8.51 -6.07
N LEU A 113 -18.78 7.97 -7.23
CA LEU A 113 -20.19 7.71 -7.56
C LEU A 113 -20.59 6.24 -7.36
N LYS A 114 -19.71 5.42 -6.78
CA LYS A 114 -19.93 3.99 -6.46
C LYS A 114 -20.53 3.21 -7.65
N PRO A 115 -19.83 3.13 -8.81
CA PRO A 115 -20.32 2.39 -9.96
C PRO A 115 -20.47 0.91 -9.62
N GLY A 116 -21.44 0.24 -10.24
CA GLY A 116 -21.69 -1.19 -10.04
C GLY A 116 -20.53 -2.08 -10.50
N ALA A 117 -20.48 -3.31 -10.03
CA ALA A 117 -19.38 -4.25 -10.27
C ALA A 117 -19.09 -4.48 -11.76
N ASP A 118 -20.11 -4.53 -12.63
CA ASP A 118 -19.95 -4.69 -14.08
C ASP A 118 -19.26 -3.49 -14.73
N LEU A 119 -19.57 -2.26 -14.30
CA LEU A 119 -18.93 -1.06 -14.80
C LEU A 119 -17.49 -0.97 -14.32
N ILE A 120 -17.21 -1.37 -13.09
CA ILE A 120 -15.84 -1.47 -12.56
C ILE A 120 -15.05 -2.53 -13.36
N TYR A 121 -15.65 -3.68 -13.63
CA TYR A 121 -15.01 -4.70 -14.46
C TYR A 121 -14.64 -4.18 -15.85
N GLN A 122 -15.57 -3.54 -16.57
CA GLN A 122 -15.33 -2.98 -17.91
C GLN A 122 -14.23 -1.91 -17.86
N HIS A 123 -14.25 -1.03 -16.85
CA HIS A 123 -13.24 -0.02 -16.62
C HIS A 123 -11.85 -0.65 -16.37
N ALA A 124 -11.75 -1.60 -15.44
CA ALA A 124 -10.51 -2.30 -15.11
C ALA A 124 -9.94 -3.06 -16.32
N LEU A 125 -10.81 -3.73 -17.08
CA LEU A 125 -10.44 -4.45 -18.30
C LEU A 125 -9.83 -3.51 -19.35
N ALA A 126 -10.48 -2.38 -19.62
CA ALA A 126 -10.00 -1.41 -20.59
C ALA A 126 -8.65 -0.79 -20.18
N VAL A 127 -8.50 -0.45 -18.90
CA VAL A 127 -7.25 0.10 -18.36
C VAL A 127 -6.13 -0.95 -18.41
N SER A 128 -6.37 -2.18 -17.96
CA SER A 128 -5.36 -3.24 -17.96
C SER A 128 -4.91 -3.60 -19.39
N LYS A 129 -5.84 -3.68 -20.35
CA LYS A 129 -5.51 -3.93 -21.75
C LYS A 129 -4.74 -2.79 -22.43
N SER A 130 -4.78 -1.58 -21.89
CA SER A 130 -4.03 -0.44 -22.44
C SER A 130 -2.51 -0.50 -22.18
N VAL A 131 -2.09 -1.33 -21.22
CA VAL A 131 -0.69 -1.56 -20.80
C VAL A 131 -0.40 -3.06 -20.67
N PRO A 132 -0.48 -3.83 -21.77
CA PRO A 132 -0.49 -5.30 -21.72
C PRO A 132 0.83 -5.91 -21.23
N ASN A 133 1.91 -5.16 -21.27
CA ASN A 133 3.24 -5.61 -20.83
C ASN A 133 3.56 -5.22 -19.38
N MET A 134 2.72 -4.40 -18.74
CA MET A 134 2.88 -4.00 -17.35
C MET A 134 2.07 -4.91 -16.41
N PRO A 135 2.68 -5.46 -15.36
CA PRO A 135 1.93 -6.12 -14.30
C PRO A 135 0.90 -5.19 -13.66
N VAL A 136 -0.31 -5.68 -13.45
CA VAL A 136 -1.39 -4.92 -12.79
C VAL A 136 -1.80 -5.60 -11.50
N MET A 137 -1.91 -4.80 -10.44
CA MET A 137 -2.43 -5.18 -9.13
C MET A 137 -3.82 -4.57 -8.94
N MET A 138 -4.85 -5.40 -8.80
CA MET A 138 -6.18 -4.92 -8.42
C MET A 138 -6.28 -4.71 -6.91
N GLN A 139 -6.67 -3.50 -6.49
CA GLN A 139 -6.96 -3.21 -5.10
C GLN A 139 -8.46 -3.38 -4.83
N TYR A 140 -8.81 -4.29 -3.92
CA TYR A 140 -10.18 -4.49 -3.45
C TYR A 140 -10.36 -3.91 -2.05
N ALA A 141 -10.94 -2.72 -1.98
CA ALA A 141 -11.11 -1.93 -0.78
C ALA A 141 -12.58 -1.48 -0.61
N PRO A 142 -13.51 -2.42 -0.32
CA PRO A 142 -14.95 -2.14 -0.34
C PRO A 142 -15.39 -1.12 0.72
N GLU A 143 -14.67 -0.96 1.83
CA GLU A 143 -14.99 0.07 2.84
C GLU A 143 -14.74 1.48 2.27
N GLN A 144 -13.67 1.66 1.49
CA GLN A 144 -13.32 2.94 0.88
C GLN A 144 -14.12 3.19 -0.40
N THR A 145 -14.29 2.17 -1.24
CA THR A 145 -14.99 2.31 -2.52
C THR A 145 -16.51 2.24 -2.40
N GLY A 146 -17.02 1.63 -1.32
CA GLY A 146 -18.45 1.40 -1.13
C GLY A 146 -19.04 0.37 -2.09
N VAL A 147 -18.21 -0.42 -2.79
CA VAL A 147 -18.64 -1.41 -3.78
C VAL A 147 -18.09 -2.79 -3.45
N ALA A 148 -19.00 -3.74 -3.29
CA ALA A 148 -18.66 -5.15 -3.15
C ALA A 148 -18.49 -5.80 -4.54
N ILE A 149 -17.37 -6.51 -4.72
CA ILE A 149 -17.05 -7.21 -5.96
C ILE A 149 -16.84 -8.69 -5.60
N ALA A 150 -17.58 -9.59 -6.24
CA ALA A 150 -17.42 -11.03 -6.02
C ALA A 150 -16.08 -11.53 -6.61
N PRO A 151 -15.40 -12.51 -5.97
CA PRO A 151 -14.13 -13.07 -6.48
C PRO A 151 -14.19 -13.55 -7.92
N GLY A 152 -15.33 -14.06 -8.38
CA GLY A 152 -15.54 -14.51 -9.77
C GLY A 152 -15.42 -13.39 -10.80
N VAL A 153 -15.73 -12.13 -10.45
CA VAL A 153 -15.54 -10.97 -11.34
C VAL A 153 -14.05 -10.72 -11.56
N PHE A 154 -13.25 -10.83 -10.51
CA PHE A 154 -11.80 -10.70 -10.61
C PHE A 154 -11.16 -11.89 -11.33
N ALA A 155 -11.69 -13.11 -11.14
CA ALA A 155 -11.24 -14.27 -11.90
C ALA A 155 -11.43 -14.06 -13.41
N LYS A 156 -12.61 -13.59 -13.82
CA LYS A 156 -12.90 -13.24 -15.21
C LYS A 156 -11.96 -12.13 -15.73
N LEU A 157 -11.68 -11.13 -14.90
CA LEU A 157 -10.74 -10.04 -15.26
C LEU A 157 -9.34 -10.59 -15.57
N THR A 158 -8.79 -11.46 -14.70
CA THR A 158 -7.49 -12.11 -14.93
C THR A 158 -7.46 -12.94 -16.21
N GLU A 159 -8.55 -13.65 -16.53
CA GLU A 159 -8.66 -14.45 -17.76
C GLU A 159 -8.64 -13.58 -19.03
N GLU A 160 -9.32 -12.43 -19.00
CA GLU A 160 -9.43 -11.53 -20.15
C GLU A 160 -8.28 -10.49 -20.25
N ALA A 161 -7.59 -10.21 -19.14
CA ALA A 161 -6.40 -9.37 -19.05
C ALA A 161 -5.29 -10.09 -18.26
N PRO A 162 -4.48 -10.96 -18.93
CA PRO A 162 -3.49 -11.81 -18.24
C PRO A 162 -2.35 -11.07 -17.56
N ASN A 163 -2.25 -9.76 -17.71
CA ASN A 163 -1.35 -8.89 -16.96
C ASN A 163 -1.89 -8.49 -15.58
N VAL A 164 -3.16 -8.78 -15.26
CA VAL A 164 -3.73 -8.64 -13.92
C VAL A 164 -3.32 -9.87 -13.11
N ILE A 165 -2.16 -9.79 -12.46
CA ILE A 165 -1.53 -10.92 -11.76
C ILE A 165 -1.42 -10.71 -10.25
N TYR A 166 -1.73 -9.50 -9.76
CA TYR A 166 -1.66 -9.17 -8.33
C TYR A 166 -3.01 -8.69 -7.81
N TYR A 167 -3.26 -8.98 -6.52
CA TYR A 167 -4.46 -8.52 -5.82
C TYR A 167 -4.10 -8.04 -4.41
N LYS A 168 -4.46 -6.80 -4.07
CA LYS A 168 -4.41 -6.28 -2.71
C LYS A 168 -5.82 -6.34 -2.10
N ILE A 169 -6.01 -7.15 -1.06
CA ILE A 169 -7.32 -7.41 -0.47
C ILE A 169 -7.47 -6.66 0.85
N GLU A 170 -8.50 -5.81 0.94
CA GLU A 170 -8.78 -4.92 2.08
C GLU A 170 -10.23 -5.03 2.61
N CYS A 171 -10.98 -6.06 2.20
CA CYS A 171 -12.28 -6.33 2.81
C CYS A 171 -12.14 -6.89 4.23
N LYS A 172 -13.19 -6.80 5.02
CA LYS A 172 -13.26 -7.36 6.38
C LYS A 172 -14.42 -8.34 6.52
N PRO A 173 -14.15 -9.61 6.89
CA PRO A 173 -12.83 -10.25 6.99
C PRO A 173 -12.21 -10.54 5.62
N ALA A 174 -10.88 -10.43 5.51
CA ALA A 174 -10.16 -10.64 4.25
C ALA A 174 -9.99 -12.13 3.92
N GLY A 175 -9.83 -12.97 4.94
CA GLY A 175 -9.37 -14.34 4.79
C GLY A 175 -10.21 -15.20 3.84
N LYS A 176 -11.55 -15.24 4.01
CA LYS A 176 -12.43 -16.03 3.13
C LYS A 176 -12.38 -15.54 1.68
N TYR A 177 -12.28 -14.23 1.49
CA TYR A 177 -12.18 -13.66 0.14
C TYR A 177 -10.89 -14.11 -0.56
N ILE A 178 -9.75 -14.07 0.16
CA ILE A 178 -8.46 -14.54 -0.33
C ILE A 178 -8.53 -16.04 -0.69
N SER A 179 -9.05 -16.89 0.20
CA SER A 179 -9.20 -18.33 -0.10
C SER A 179 -10.04 -18.59 -1.35
N ASN A 180 -11.12 -17.83 -1.54
CA ASN A 180 -11.98 -17.97 -2.72
C ASN A 180 -11.23 -17.54 -4.00
N LEU A 181 -10.52 -16.42 -3.95
CA LEU A 181 -9.79 -15.91 -5.11
C LEU A 181 -8.63 -16.83 -5.51
N VAL A 182 -7.84 -17.28 -4.51
CA VAL A 182 -6.75 -18.25 -4.72
C VAL A 182 -7.30 -19.58 -5.21
N GLY A 183 -8.46 -20.03 -4.70
CA GLY A 183 -9.11 -21.26 -5.17
C GLY A 183 -9.57 -21.20 -6.63
N LEU A 184 -9.96 -20.01 -7.13
CA LEU A 184 -10.38 -19.81 -8.53
C LEU A 184 -9.19 -19.69 -9.49
N LEU A 185 -8.11 -19.05 -9.09
CA LEU A 185 -7.03 -18.63 -9.99
C LEU A 185 -5.69 -19.36 -9.75
N GLY A 186 -5.51 -19.97 -8.58
CA GLY A 186 -4.28 -20.71 -8.23
C GLY A 186 -3.01 -19.88 -8.43
N ASP A 187 -2.03 -20.50 -9.08
CA ASP A 187 -0.70 -19.92 -9.31
C ASP A 187 -0.68 -18.78 -10.35
N LYS A 188 -1.79 -18.48 -10.98
CA LYS A 188 -1.87 -17.37 -11.95
C LYS A 188 -1.77 -16.01 -11.29
N ILE A 189 -1.95 -15.93 -9.97
CA ILE A 189 -1.97 -14.68 -9.22
C ILE A 189 -1.13 -14.73 -7.95
N ARG A 190 -0.81 -13.54 -7.41
CA ARG A 190 -0.31 -13.38 -6.04
C ARG A 190 -1.19 -12.39 -5.29
N VAL A 191 -1.48 -12.68 -4.05
CA VAL A 191 -2.38 -11.89 -3.21
C VAL A 191 -1.60 -11.23 -2.07
N PHE A 192 -1.94 -9.98 -1.77
CA PHE A 192 -1.34 -9.18 -0.69
C PHE A 192 -2.39 -8.81 0.35
N ALA A 193 -2.00 -8.86 1.61
CA ALA A 193 -2.78 -8.33 2.71
C ALA A 193 -2.78 -6.81 2.67
N GLY A 194 -3.95 -6.21 2.67
CA GLY A 194 -4.13 -4.78 2.89
C GLY A 194 -4.43 -4.44 4.36
N ASN A 195 -5.22 -3.39 4.61
CA ASN A 195 -5.69 -2.99 5.94
C ASN A 195 -4.56 -2.86 6.97
N ALA A 196 -3.41 -2.28 6.55
CA ALA A 196 -2.22 -2.09 7.39
C ALA A 196 -1.73 -3.40 8.07
N GLY A 197 -1.96 -4.58 7.47
CA GLY A 197 -1.53 -5.85 8.03
C GLY A 197 -2.31 -6.34 9.26
N TYR A 198 -3.49 -5.80 9.52
CA TYR A 198 -4.29 -6.14 10.70
C TYR A 198 -4.59 -7.64 10.85
N GLN A 199 -4.79 -8.32 9.73
CA GLN A 199 -5.04 -9.77 9.67
C GLN A 199 -3.90 -10.51 8.96
N MET A 200 -2.67 -10.00 9.07
CA MET A 200 -1.53 -10.44 8.28
C MET A 200 -1.30 -11.96 8.35
N LEU A 201 -1.29 -12.54 9.55
CA LEU A 201 -1.04 -13.98 9.74
C LEU A 201 -2.16 -14.84 9.13
N GLU A 202 -3.43 -14.49 9.34
CA GLU A 202 -4.54 -15.20 8.72
C GLU A 202 -4.48 -15.13 7.19
N THR A 203 -4.12 -13.96 6.65
CA THR A 203 -4.02 -13.80 5.20
C THR A 203 -2.88 -14.63 4.61
N PHE A 204 -1.75 -14.74 5.30
CA PHE A 204 -0.64 -15.63 4.92
C PHE A 204 -1.04 -17.10 4.95
N ASP A 205 -1.75 -17.55 6.00
CA ASP A 205 -2.29 -18.91 6.08
C ASP A 205 -3.22 -19.27 4.90
N ARG A 206 -3.78 -18.26 4.25
CA ARG A 206 -4.70 -18.41 3.11
C ARG A 206 -4.07 -18.15 1.75
N GLY A 207 -2.75 -17.99 1.70
CA GLY A 207 -1.96 -17.89 0.48
C GLY A 207 -1.57 -16.47 0.06
N ALA A 208 -1.72 -15.47 0.93
CA ALA A 208 -1.12 -14.17 0.66
C ALA A 208 0.42 -14.26 0.72
N VAL A 209 1.10 -13.66 -0.26
CA VAL A 209 2.57 -13.70 -0.39
C VAL A 209 3.26 -12.49 0.24
N GLY A 210 2.49 -11.54 0.75
CA GLY A 210 3.02 -10.32 1.34
C GLY A 210 1.92 -9.42 1.91
N ALA A 211 2.33 -8.25 2.37
CA ALA A 211 1.45 -7.22 2.92
C ALA A 211 1.88 -5.81 2.46
N MET A 212 0.91 -4.89 2.44
CA MET A 212 1.11 -3.51 2.02
C MET A 212 0.67 -2.55 3.14
N PRO A 213 1.46 -2.46 4.23
CA PRO A 213 1.18 -1.59 5.37
C PRO A 213 1.60 -0.14 5.12
N GLY A 214 1.45 0.73 6.12
CA GLY A 214 2.13 2.02 6.17
C GLY A 214 3.66 1.87 6.27
N CYS A 215 4.38 2.94 6.01
CA CYS A 215 5.84 2.88 5.90
C CYS A 215 6.59 3.21 7.20
N SER A 216 5.91 3.71 8.23
CA SER A 216 6.58 4.21 9.44
C SER A 216 7.14 3.10 10.35
N MET A 217 6.47 1.94 10.36
CA MET A 217 6.84 0.78 11.17
C MET A 217 7.24 -0.43 10.30
N PHE A 218 7.79 -0.18 9.12
CA PHE A 218 8.11 -1.19 8.11
C PHE A 218 8.95 -2.36 8.67
N ASP A 219 9.87 -2.07 9.54
CA ASP A 219 10.78 -3.02 10.18
C ASP A 219 10.06 -4.03 11.09
N LEU A 220 8.98 -3.62 11.76
CA LEU A 220 8.16 -4.52 12.56
C LEU A 220 7.34 -5.48 11.67
N TYR A 221 6.85 -4.99 10.53
CA TYR A 221 6.18 -5.84 9.55
C TYR A 221 7.13 -6.83 8.88
N LEU A 222 8.38 -6.41 8.62
CA LEU A 222 9.42 -7.31 8.13
C LEU A 222 9.72 -8.42 9.15
N ASP A 223 9.82 -8.10 10.45
CA ASP A 223 10.04 -9.11 11.50
C ASP A 223 8.93 -10.17 11.53
N ILE A 224 7.66 -9.76 11.38
CA ILE A 224 6.52 -10.68 11.29
C ILE A 224 6.62 -11.56 10.05
N TYR A 225 6.90 -10.95 8.91
CA TYR A 225 7.02 -11.63 7.62
C TYR A 225 8.16 -12.66 7.64
N ASP A 226 9.33 -12.25 8.06
CA ASP A 226 10.53 -13.09 8.09
C ASP A 226 10.32 -14.32 9.00
N LYS A 227 9.77 -14.13 10.19
CA LYS A 227 9.46 -15.23 11.12
C LYS A 227 8.43 -16.19 10.54
N TYR A 228 7.35 -15.65 9.95
CA TYR A 228 6.30 -16.48 9.37
C TYR A 228 6.84 -17.37 8.24
N PHE A 229 7.54 -16.80 7.27
CA PHE A 229 8.05 -17.54 6.13
C PHE A 229 9.30 -18.39 6.44
N ALA A 230 9.98 -18.14 7.56
CA ALA A 230 10.98 -19.04 8.14
C ALA A 230 10.38 -20.23 8.92
N GLY A 231 9.04 -20.29 9.07
CA GLY A 231 8.37 -21.36 9.82
C GLY A 231 8.31 -21.13 11.34
N ASP A 232 8.80 -20.00 11.85
CA ASP A 232 8.65 -19.60 13.26
C ASP A 232 7.26 -19.03 13.52
N ARG A 233 6.26 -19.92 13.53
CA ARG A 233 4.86 -19.55 13.76
C ARG A 233 4.64 -18.84 15.08
N LYS A 234 5.30 -19.30 16.15
CA LYS A 234 5.16 -18.71 17.48
C LYS A 234 5.73 -17.30 17.54
N GLY A 235 6.94 -17.11 17.03
CA GLY A 235 7.58 -15.80 16.95
C GLY A 235 6.82 -14.83 16.06
N ALA A 236 6.22 -15.29 14.96
CA ALA A 236 5.38 -14.46 14.10
C ALA A 236 4.10 -13.98 14.83
N ILE A 237 3.44 -14.86 15.62
CA ILE A 237 2.28 -14.48 16.44
C ILE A 237 2.69 -13.45 17.51
N GLU A 238 3.79 -13.67 18.20
CA GLU A 238 4.28 -12.76 19.24
C GLU A 238 4.64 -11.38 18.65
N ALA A 239 5.31 -11.35 17.49
CA ALA A 239 5.64 -10.11 16.79
C ALA A 239 4.39 -9.38 16.29
N HIS A 240 3.40 -10.09 15.74
CA HIS A 240 2.15 -9.49 15.29
C HIS A 240 1.33 -8.93 16.45
N ASN A 241 1.18 -9.69 17.54
CA ASN A 241 0.48 -9.22 18.74
C ASN A 241 1.14 -7.97 19.33
N PHE A 242 2.46 -7.83 19.19
CA PHE A 242 3.19 -6.68 19.69
C PHE A 242 2.81 -5.38 19.02
N ILE A 243 2.55 -5.38 17.70
CA ILE A 243 2.18 -4.15 16.96
C ILE A 243 0.69 -3.83 17.03
N LEU A 244 -0.17 -4.80 17.36
CA LEU A 244 -1.63 -4.60 17.32
C LEU A 244 -2.14 -3.47 18.22
N PRO A 245 -1.64 -3.23 19.45
CA PRO A 245 -2.12 -2.15 20.29
C PRO A 245 -1.92 -0.76 19.66
N ILE A 246 -0.72 -0.43 19.21
CA ILE A 246 -0.46 0.85 18.54
C ILE A 246 -1.22 0.93 17.22
N LEU A 247 -1.25 -0.14 16.45
CA LEU A 247 -1.95 -0.19 15.17
C LEU A 247 -3.46 0.04 15.33
N ASN A 248 -4.07 -0.57 16.37
CA ASN A 248 -5.47 -0.34 16.69
C ASN A 248 -5.75 1.12 17.08
N HIS A 249 -4.83 1.76 17.80
CA HIS A 249 -4.97 3.16 18.21
C HIS A 249 -4.91 4.13 17.02
N ILE A 250 -3.92 3.98 16.14
CA ILE A 250 -3.64 4.93 15.04
C ILE A 250 -4.43 4.65 13.76
N ARG A 251 -5.37 3.68 13.76
CA ARG A 251 -5.99 3.19 12.52
C ARG A 251 -7.51 3.16 12.58
N GLN A 252 -8.15 4.19 13.10
CA GLN A 252 -9.61 4.27 13.15
C GLN A 252 -10.21 4.81 11.83
N ASN A 253 -9.47 5.68 11.13
CA ASN A 253 -9.81 6.21 9.81
C ASN A 253 -8.55 6.52 8.98
N VAL A 254 -8.74 6.88 7.70
CA VAL A 254 -7.61 7.09 6.77
C VAL A 254 -6.76 8.31 7.12
N GLU A 255 -7.38 9.44 7.46
CA GLU A 255 -6.64 10.68 7.79
C GLU A 255 -5.84 10.52 9.09
N GLU A 256 -6.37 9.75 10.04
CA GLU A 256 -5.67 9.40 11.27
C GLU A 256 -4.43 8.54 10.99
N ILE A 257 -4.56 7.52 10.13
CA ILE A 257 -3.40 6.71 9.70
C ILE A 257 -2.30 7.63 9.14
N ILE A 258 -2.65 8.51 8.22
CA ILE A 258 -1.71 9.43 7.57
C ILE A 258 -1.00 10.31 8.60
N TYR A 259 -1.76 10.88 9.52
CA TYR A 259 -1.24 11.73 10.58
C TYR A 259 -0.19 11.01 11.43
N PHE A 260 -0.52 9.83 11.95
CA PHE A 260 0.39 9.08 12.82
C PHE A 260 1.54 8.42 12.08
N GLU A 261 1.35 7.97 10.83
CA GLU A 261 2.46 7.50 9.98
C GLU A 261 3.54 8.58 9.85
N LYS A 262 3.16 9.82 9.52
CA LYS A 262 4.11 10.93 9.42
C LYS A 262 4.73 11.30 10.76
N LYS A 263 3.93 11.29 11.83
CA LYS A 263 4.44 11.56 13.17
C LYS A 263 5.51 10.55 13.60
N ILE A 264 5.29 9.27 13.37
CA ILE A 264 6.26 8.21 13.64
C ILE A 264 7.52 8.41 12.77
N LEU A 265 7.36 8.67 11.47
CA LEU A 265 8.50 8.93 10.57
C LEU A 265 9.36 10.11 11.04
N LYS A 266 8.73 11.22 11.47
CA LYS A 266 9.44 12.37 12.02
C LYS A 266 10.16 12.02 13.34
N LYS A 267 9.49 11.34 14.27
CA LYS A 267 10.10 10.87 15.52
C LYS A 267 11.30 9.94 15.29
N ARG A 268 11.30 9.20 14.20
CA ARG A 268 12.42 8.36 13.75
C ARG A 268 13.50 9.15 13.01
N GLY A 269 13.32 10.44 12.75
CA GLY A 269 14.27 11.26 11.98
C GLY A 269 14.31 10.91 10.48
N ILE A 270 13.29 10.21 9.95
CA ILE A 270 13.23 9.78 8.55
C ILE A 270 12.72 10.90 7.64
N ILE A 271 11.80 11.74 8.13
CA ILE A 271 11.31 12.93 7.44
C ILE A 271 11.47 14.16 8.33
N ALA A 272 11.61 15.35 7.73
CA ALA A 272 11.89 16.59 8.47
C ALA A 272 10.69 17.10 9.27
N THR A 273 9.48 16.96 8.72
CA THR A 273 8.24 17.43 9.34
C THR A 273 7.15 16.34 9.28
N ASP A 274 6.17 16.42 10.18
CA ASP A 274 4.97 15.58 10.18
C ASP A 274 3.75 16.30 9.58
N VAL A 275 3.97 17.36 8.82
CA VAL A 275 2.91 18.15 8.18
C VAL A 275 2.06 17.26 7.26
N CYS A 276 0.74 17.30 7.48
CA CYS A 276 -0.26 16.78 6.57
C CYS A 276 -0.96 17.96 5.89
N ARG A 277 -1.24 17.84 4.58
CA ARG A 277 -2.02 18.88 3.88
C ARG A 277 -3.44 18.96 4.42
N ARG A 278 -3.92 20.18 4.59
CA ARG A 278 -5.28 20.43 5.07
C ARG A 278 -6.33 20.21 3.98
N PRO A 279 -7.56 19.76 4.31
CA PRO A 279 -7.99 19.33 5.65
C PRO A 279 -7.29 18.05 6.10
N THR A 280 -7.05 17.91 7.41
CA THR A 280 -6.38 16.74 7.99
C THR A 280 -7.00 16.38 9.34
N PHE A 281 -6.57 15.24 9.90
CA PHE A 281 -7.00 14.75 11.19
C PHE A 281 -6.67 15.73 12.31
N SER A 282 -7.60 15.91 13.23
CA SER A 282 -7.42 16.68 14.46
C SER A 282 -7.44 15.73 15.65
N VAL A 283 -6.40 15.79 16.43
CA VAL A 283 -6.18 14.93 17.59
C VAL A 283 -6.44 15.75 18.88
N ASP A 284 -7.07 15.15 19.88
CA ASP A 284 -7.17 15.72 21.22
C ASP A 284 -6.00 15.27 22.11
N ASP A 285 -5.85 15.93 23.27
CA ASP A 285 -4.73 15.70 24.20
C ASP A 285 -4.70 14.26 24.73
N GLU A 286 -5.84 13.64 24.94
CA GLU A 286 -5.94 12.27 25.46
C GLU A 286 -5.54 11.24 24.42
N PHE A 287 -5.97 11.44 23.17
CA PHE A 287 -5.57 10.58 22.06
C PHE A 287 -4.06 10.65 21.80
N GLU A 288 -3.50 11.88 21.87
CA GLU A 288 -2.08 12.13 21.75
C GLU A 288 -1.29 11.46 22.88
N ARG A 289 -1.74 11.62 24.14
CA ARG A 289 -1.10 11.02 25.31
C ARG A 289 -1.02 9.49 25.19
N LEU A 290 -2.11 8.86 24.76
CA LEU A 290 -2.16 7.41 24.58
C LEU A 290 -1.26 6.95 23.44
N PHE A 291 -1.21 7.73 22.34
CA PHE A 291 -0.26 7.46 21.27
C PHE A 291 1.19 7.46 21.78
N GLU A 292 1.58 8.47 22.59
CA GLU A 292 2.94 8.55 23.13
C GLU A 292 3.27 7.34 24.01
N GLU A 293 2.32 6.86 24.80
CA GLU A 293 2.49 5.62 25.60
C GLU A 293 2.75 4.41 24.70
N TYR A 294 1.93 4.20 23.66
CA TYR A 294 2.13 3.09 22.73
C TYR A 294 3.43 3.25 21.92
N TYR A 295 3.76 4.46 21.51
CA TYR A 295 5.01 4.72 20.80
C TYR A 295 6.23 4.39 21.67
N ALA A 296 6.23 4.81 22.94
CA ALA A 296 7.31 4.50 23.89
C ALA A 296 7.51 3.00 24.09
N LEU A 297 6.43 2.21 24.10
CA LEU A 297 6.49 0.75 24.17
C LEU A 297 6.99 0.11 22.86
N THR A 298 6.68 0.71 21.72
CA THR A 298 6.92 0.14 20.39
C THR A 298 8.31 0.50 19.85
N SER A 299 8.74 1.75 20.05
CA SER A 299 9.96 2.32 19.47
C SER A 299 11.27 1.59 19.80
N PRO A 300 11.44 0.93 20.97
CA PRO A 300 12.68 0.19 21.26
C PRO A 300 12.94 -1.01 20.32
N ARG A 301 11.93 -1.43 19.56
CA ARG A 301 12.07 -2.50 18.55
C ARG A 301 12.31 -1.99 17.13
N PHE A 302 12.30 -0.68 16.91
CA PHE A 302 12.65 -0.14 15.60
C PHE A 302 14.13 -0.39 15.30
N ARG A 303 14.41 -0.77 14.05
CA ARG A 303 15.78 -0.90 13.58
C ARG A 303 16.41 0.49 13.39
N ASN A 304 17.66 0.62 13.75
CA ASN A 304 18.48 1.80 13.38
C ASN A 304 18.84 1.63 11.88
N VAL A 305 18.31 2.45 11.00
CA VAL A 305 18.50 2.38 9.53
C VAL A 305 19.07 3.69 9.01
#